data_9359d9335d5fd049086babdf391baa7b
#
_entry.id   9359d9335d5fd049086babdf391baa7b
#
_cell.length_a   1.000
_cell.length_b   1.000
_cell.length_c   1.000
_cell.angle_alpha   90.00
_cell.angle_beta   90.00
_cell.angle_gamma   90.00
#
_symmetry.space_group_name_H-M   'P 1'
#
loop_
_entity.id
_entity.type
_entity.pdbx_description
1 polymer ?
#
loop_
_entity_poly.entity_id
_entity_poly.type
_entity_poly.pdbx_seq_one_letter_code
_entity_poly.pdbx_strand_id
1 'polypeptide(L)'
;MTSSQPKEHWRHLRPVSRFAEMFFKRAGKKPSDPPTCMNTPSTFVTASIDAEQRKLTVRWPSGITHAFHYVWLRHNARCPAGMPNDTQVKIDLLPDDPESLVVERFEIKNDTLEICWADGQIETTHNLPTLLDSAYDSASRRRRKPTPVLWHADNTGEIPVYLFSDLNNLETILHIALSVRDLGIARLKGVPMVPGTVATVAENFGSVHLNNYGQVFDVRTGTNLTLGSNTGKFLGPHTDESYRHAAPGITLFHCLTASLDDGGETILVDGFKAAQVLRESDPASFDILCRVPIFFQRRSLPEEDMQSHRRIIALDIDGDVEGIRFTDRTIPPQDLPEELMEPTYKAIKAFWNVVNSEALKFVCLMAPGDLHLFDNQRVLHGRTAFDPTAGVRHLQQCSVNRDEFHNTLRTLAARFNHSAQSLTMAGGALG
;
A
#
# COMPACT_ATOMS: atom_id res chain seq x y z
N MET A 1 60.96 0.64 -2.25
CA MET A 1 60.98 2.04 -1.84
C MET A 1 60.21 2.79 -2.91
N THR A 2 59.07 3.32 -2.73
CA THR A 2 58.25 3.93 -1.72
C THR A 2 56.78 3.76 -2.10
N SER A 3 56.00 3.36 -1.14
CA SER A 3 54.54 3.28 -1.19
C SER A 3 53.90 4.66 -1.27
N SER A 4 52.87 4.85 -2.06
CA SER A 4 51.90 5.93 -1.86
C SER A 4 50.49 5.36 -1.98
N GLN A 5 49.85 5.23 -0.84
CA GLN A 5 48.39 5.00 -0.73
C GLN A 5 47.65 6.27 -1.14
N PRO A 6 46.45 6.17 -1.77
CA PRO A 6 45.54 7.28 -1.91
C PRO A 6 44.71 7.43 -0.61
N LYS A 7 44.71 8.65 -0.11
CA LYS A 7 43.96 9.09 1.09
C LYS A 7 42.48 9.08 0.87
N GLU A 8 41.77 8.60 1.91
CA GLU A 8 40.35 8.67 2.16
C GLU A 8 39.75 10.08 1.96
N HIS A 9 38.68 10.15 1.16
CA HIS A 9 37.71 11.25 1.18
C HIS A 9 36.30 10.68 1.38
N TRP A 10 36.04 10.14 2.56
CA TRP A 10 34.69 9.73 3.00
C TRP A 10 34.38 10.38 4.35
N ARG A 11 34.11 11.67 4.35
CA ARG A 11 33.42 12.32 5.48
C ARG A 11 32.30 13.17 4.89
N HIS A 12 31.09 12.75 5.18
CA HIS A 12 29.81 13.45 5.31
C HIS A 12 28.65 12.59 4.78
N LEU A 13 28.44 11.41 5.37
CA LEU A 13 27.13 10.78 5.40
C LEU A 13 26.60 10.93 6.83
N ARG A 14 25.57 11.75 7.02
CA ARG A 14 24.89 11.91 8.32
C ARG A 14 24.09 10.65 8.64
N PRO A 15 24.08 10.18 9.89
CA PRO A 15 23.36 8.99 10.29
C PRO A 15 21.83 9.20 10.20
N VAL A 16 21.14 8.09 9.92
CA VAL A 16 19.70 7.91 9.71
C VAL A 16 18.80 8.35 10.90
N SER A 17 19.38 8.86 12.00
CA SER A 17 18.67 9.18 13.25
C SER A 17 17.66 10.34 13.19
N ARG A 18 17.58 11.13 12.11
CA ARG A 18 16.64 12.26 12.02
C ARG A 18 15.21 11.89 11.61
N PHE A 19 14.99 10.73 11.00
CA PHE A 19 13.66 10.34 10.56
C PHE A 19 12.76 9.86 11.71
N ALA A 20 13.32 9.16 12.69
CA ALA A 20 12.58 8.73 13.88
C ALA A 20 12.14 9.92 14.74
N GLU A 21 12.94 10.99 14.81
CA GLU A 21 12.59 12.18 15.63
C GLU A 21 11.52 13.09 15.00
N MET A 22 11.34 13.08 13.67
CA MET A 22 10.34 13.95 13.01
C MET A 22 8.91 13.42 13.18
N PHE A 23 8.71 12.13 13.35
CA PHE A 23 7.38 11.55 13.63
C PHE A 23 6.91 11.80 15.07
N PHE A 24 7.84 11.97 16.03
CA PHE A 24 7.48 12.25 17.44
C PHE A 24 7.22 13.72 17.75
N LYS A 25 7.60 14.69 16.91
CA LYS A 25 7.48 16.13 17.21
C LYS A 25 6.22 16.83 16.72
N ARG A 26 5.26 16.13 16.07
CA ARG A 26 3.98 16.74 15.63
C ARG A 26 2.82 16.64 16.64
N ALA A 27 3.03 16.10 17.82
CA ALA A 27 2.04 16.07 18.90
C ALA A 27 2.32 17.18 19.93
N GLY A 28 2.12 18.45 19.58
CA GLY A 28 2.33 19.52 20.55
C GLY A 28 2.09 20.93 20.04
N LYS A 29 0.85 21.29 19.73
CA LYS A 29 0.34 22.66 19.87
C LYS A 29 -1.03 22.62 20.51
N LYS A 30 -1.09 23.10 21.76
CA LYS A 30 -2.34 23.34 22.48
C LYS A 30 -3.08 24.53 21.87
N PRO A 31 -4.39 24.43 21.62
CA PRO A 31 -5.26 25.59 21.54
C PRO A 31 -5.67 26.02 22.95
N SER A 32 -5.76 27.33 23.18
CA SER A 32 -6.24 27.96 24.40
C SER A 32 -7.76 27.77 24.55
N ASP A 33 -8.17 27.38 25.76
CA ASP A 33 -9.57 27.07 26.13
C ASP A 33 -10.42 28.32 26.42
N PRO A 34 -11.76 28.19 26.27
CA PRO A 34 -12.70 28.80 27.17
C PRO A 34 -13.25 27.81 28.21
N PRO A 35 -13.69 28.20 29.37
CA PRO A 35 -14.02 27.31 30.48
C PRO A 35 -15.40 26.68 30.29
N THR A 36 -15.46 25.37 30.26
CA THR A 36 -16.72 24.63 30.33
C THR A 36 -16.61 23.52 31.38
N CYS A 37 -17.62 23.41 32.19
CA CYS A 37 -17.91 22.46 33.26
C CYS A 37 -16.99 21.22 33.32
N MET A 38 -16.24 21.11 34.40
CA MET A 38 -15.49 19.90 34.77
C MET A 38 -16.46 18.75 35.02
N ASN A 39 -16.67 17.91 34.00
CA ASN A 39 -17.05 16.53 34.21
C ASN A 39 -15.75 15.80 34.64
N THR A 40 -15.67 15.41 35.91
CA THR A 40 -14.63 14.51 36.40
C THR A 40 -14.58 13.28 35.47
N PRO A 41 -13.44 12.89 34.91
CA PRO A 41 -13.36 11.70 34.09
C PRO A 41 -13.76 10.49 34.96
N SER A 42 -14.75 9.72 34.50
CA SER A 42 -15.09 8.44 35.11
C SER A 42 -13.86 7.56 35.09
N THR A 43 -13.43 7.07 36.25
CA THR A 43 -12.30 6.10 36.33
C THR A 43 -12.66 4.72 35.78
N PHE A 44 -13.92 4.51 35.38
CA PHE A 44 -14.43 3.20 34.96
C PHE A 44 -15.03 3.27 33.56
N VAL A 45 -14.93 2.15 32.83
CA VAL A 45 -15.69 1.91 31.61
C VAL A 45 -17.17 1.79 31.98
N THR A 46 -18.05 2.46 31.27
CA THR A 46 -19.51 2.32 31.42
C THR A 46 -20.15 2.00 30.08
N ALA A 47 -21.30 1.38 30.10
CA ALA A 47 -22.08 1.13 28.89
C ALA A 47 -23.55 1.49 29.08
N SER A 48 -24.24 1.73 27.97
CA SER A 48 -25.69 2.01 27.93
C SER A 48 -26.31 1.42 26.66
N ILE A 49 -27.57 1.02 26.76
CA ILE A 49 -28.37 0.51 25.64
C ILE A 49 -29.05 1.70 24.95
N ASP A 50 -28.96 1.77 23.62
CA ASP A 50 -29.82 2.52 22.73
C ASP A 50 -30.71 1.52 21.97
N ALA A 51 -31.91 1.30 22.48
CA ALA A 51 -32.82 0.32 21.92
C ALA A 51 -33.38 0.73 20.55
N GLU A 52 -33.58 2.05 20.30
CA GLU A 52 -34.11 2.55 19.03
C GLU A 52 -33.08 2.34 17.90
N GLN A 53 -31.80 2.65 18.16
CA GLN A 53 -30.74 2.44 17.18
C GLN A 53 -30.16 1.02 17.19
N ARG A 54 -30.60 0.17 18.10
CA ARG A 54 -30.13 -1.21 18.29
C ARG A 54 -28.62 -1.26 18.47
N LYS A 55 -28.11 -0.40 19.38
CA LYS A 55 -26.71 -0.24 19.71
C LYS A 55 -26.47 -0.32 21.20
N LEU A 56 -25.29 -0.78 21.57
CA LEU A 56 -24.74 -0.65 22.89
C LEU A 56 -23.59 0.37 22.80
N THR A 57 -23.69 1.43 23.58
CA THR A 57 -22.69 2.50 23.64
C THR A 57 -21.78 2.27 24.83
N VAL A 58 -20.47 2.23 24.59
CA VAL A 58 -19.44 2.09 25.60
C VAL A 58 -18.71 3.42 25.76
N ARG A 59 -18.63 3.91 27.00
CA ARG A 59 -17.86 5.09 27.38
C ARG A 59 -16.59 4.68 28.11
N TRP A 60 -15.48 5.12 27.60
CA TRP A 60 -14.15 4.81 28.13
C TRP A 60 -13.70 5.83 29.17
N PRO A 61 -12.73 5.49 30.05
CA PRO A 61 -12.17 6.43 31.03
C PRO A 61 -11.63 7.72 30.43
N SER A 62 -11.17 7.67 29.18
CA SER A 62 -10.74 8.86 28.41
C SER A 62 -11.86 9.85 28.08
N GLY A 63 -13.12 9.47 28.35
CA GLY A 63 -14.32 10.24 27.97
C GLY A 63 -14.80 9.98 26.54
N ILE A 64 -14.04 9.24 25.74
CA ILE A 64 -14.46 8.80 24.38
C ILE A 64 -15.60 7.80 24.49
N THR A 65 -16.52 7.84 23.53
CA THR A 65 -17.63 6.90 23.42
C THR A 65 -17.65 6.22 22.06
N HIS A 66 -17.95 4.93 22.04
CA HIS A 66 -18.15 4.17 20.80
C HIS A 66 -19.48 3.39 20.90
N ALA A 67 -20.23 3.37 19.81
CA ALA A 67 -21.49 2.65 19.70
C ALA A 67 -21.31 1.42 18.82
N PHE A 68 -21.79 0.27 19.30
CA PHE A 68 -21.68 -1.02 18.62
C PHE A 68 -23.08 -1.56 18.33
N HIS A 69 -23.38 -1.90 17.08
CA HIS A 69 -24.64 -2.50 16.70
C HIS A 69 -24.77 -3.91 17.31
N TYR A 70 -25.98 -4.31 17.68
CA TYR A 70 -26.23 -5.63 18.26
C TYR A 70 -25.78 -6.77 17.36
N VAL A 71 -26.05 -6.68 16.06
CA VAL A 71 -25.59 -7.66 15.07
C VAL A 71 -24.07 -7.80 15.04
N TRP A 72 -23.36 -6.67 15.14
CA TRP A 72 -21.90 -6.69 15.18
C TRP A 72 -21.37 -7.35 16.47
N LEU A 73 -21.94 -7.00 17.62
CA LEU A 73 -21.57 -7.59 18.91
C LEU A 73 -21.84 -9.09 18.89
N ARG A 74 -23.01 -9.52 18.44
CA ARG A 74 -23.36 -10.94 18.37
C ARG A 74 -22.38 -11.73 17.48
N HIS A 75 -22.13 -11.27 16.26
CA HIS A 75 -21.26 -11.95 15.32
C HIS A 75 -19.78 -11.98 15.75
N ASN A 76 -19.28 -10.94 16.46
CA ASN A 76 -17.89 -10.82 16.87
C ASN A 76 -17.64 -11.26 18.32
N ALA A 77 -18.61 -11.88 18.95
CA ALA A 77 -18.48 -12.41 20.30
C ALA A 77 -17.43 -13.51 20.40
N ARG A 78 -16.79 -13.60 21.56
CA ARG A 78 -16.13 -14.84 21.95
C ARG A 78 -17.19 -15.79 22.49
N CYS A 79 -17.23 -17.00 21.95
CA CYS A 79 -18.12 -18.03 22.49
C CYS A 79 -17.70 -18.47 23.89
N PRO A 80 -18.67 -18.93 24.72
CA PRO A 80 -18.41 -19.50 26.03
C PRO A 80 -17.42 -20.65 25.96
N ALA A 81 -16.74 -20.90 27.08
CA ALA A 81 -15.73 -21.94 27.23
C ALA A 81 -16.20 -23.30 26.70
N GLY A 82 -15.47 -23.84 25.72
CA GLY A 82 -15.70 -25.17 25.16
C GLY A 82 -15.81 -25.25 23.63
N MET A 83 -15.92 -24.11 22.91
CA MET A 83 -15.86 -24.13 21.45
C MET A 83 -14.48 -23.67 20.96
N PRO A 84 -13.85 -24.40 20.03
CA PRO A 84 -12.57 -24.00 19.47
C PRO A 84 -12.70 -22.67 18.73
N ASN A 85 -11.92 -21.66 19.12
CA ASN A 85 -11.97 -20.32 18.56
C ASN A 85 -11.62 -20.24 17.05
N ASP A 86 -10.98 -21.27 16.49
CA ASP A 86 -10.36 -21.23 15.17
C ASP A 86 -11.17 -21.89 14.05
N THR A 87 -12.19 -22.70 14.41
CA THR A 87 -12.96 -23.49 13.44
C THR A 87 -14.44 -23.12 13.37
N GLN A 88 -14.87 -22.12 14.14
CA GLN A 88 -16.28 -21.81 14.28
C GLN A 88 -16.80 -20.99 13.10
N VAL A 89 -17.92 -21.42 12.53
CA VAL A 89 -18.70 -20.65 11.55
C VAL A 89 -19.44 -19.56 12.29
N LYS A 90 -18.85 -18.37 12.37
CA LYS A 90 -19.38 -17.24 13.14
C LYS A 90 -20.76 -16.77 12.68
N ILE A 91 -21.13 -17.06 11.44
CA ILE A 91 -22.45 -16.68 10.92
C ILE A 91 -23.58 -17.37 11.67
N ASP A 92 -23.34 -18.59 12.22
CA ASP A 92 -24.33 -19.32 13.02
C ASP A 92 -24.64 -18.66 14.38
N LEU A 93 -23.87 -17.64 14.77
CA LEU A 93 -24.19 -16.83 15.95
C LEU A 93 -25.31 -15.80 15.68
N LEU A 94 -25.62 -15.53 14.43
CA LEU A 94 -26.70 -14.64 14.06
C LEU A 94 -27.99 -15.43 13.90
N PRO A 95 -29.12 -14.92 14.40
CA PRO A 95 -30.44 -15.49 14.11
C PRO A 95 -30.77 -15.29 12.62
N ASP A 96 -31.73 -16.05 12.10
CA ASP A 96 -32.26 -15.92 10.73
C ASP A 96 -32.73 -14.51 10.42
N ASP A 97 -33.32 -13.85 11.43
CA ASP A 97 -33.63 -12.42 11.39
C ASP A 97 -32.68 -11.64 12.35
N PRO A 98 -31.59 -11.06 11.85
CA PRO A 98 -30.68 -10.27 12.68
C PRO A 98 -31.32 -9.05 13.32
N GLU A 99 -32.46 -8.59 12.79
CA GLU A 99 -33.22 -7.47 13.36
C GLU A 99 -33.97 -7.85 14.62
N SER A 100 -34.22 -9.12 14.87
CA SER A 100 -34.81 -9.64 16.09
C SER A 100 -33.90 -9.59 17.32
N LEU A 101 -32.62 -9.36 17.15
CA LEU A 101 -31.67 -9.30 18.27
C LEU A 101 -32.01 -8.16 19.23
N VAL A 102 -32.18 -8.51 20.51
CA VAL A 102 -32.37 -7.59 21.62
C VAL A 102 -31.41 -7.93 22.74
N VAL A 103 -30.74 -6.93 23.27
CA VAL A 103 -29.95 -7.05 24.49
C VAL A 103 -30.89 -7.01 25.69
N GLU A 104 -31.01 -8.12 26.42
CA GLU A 104 -31.83 -8.19 27.65
C GLU A 104 -31.11 -7.51 28.82
N ARG A 105 -29.82 -7.85 29.00
CA ARG A 105 -28.98 -7.27 30.03
C ARG A 105 -27.50 -7.31 29.60
N PHE A 106 -26.69 -6.45 30.16
CA PHE A 106 -25.24 -6.49 30.03
C PHE A 106 -24.59 -6.20 31.38
N GLU A 107 -23.34 -6.64 31.52
CA GLU A 107 -22.52 -6.37 32.70
C GLU A 107 -21.06 -6.17 32.29
N ILE A 108 -20.37 -5.24 32.93
CA ILE A 108 -18.93 -5.06 32.77
C ILE A 108 -18.25 -5.62 34.00
N LYS A 109 -17.43 -6.65 33.80
CA LYS A 109 -16.61 -7.28 34.85
C LYS A 109 -15.15 -7.23 34.44
N ASN A 110 -14.31 -6.56 35.20
CA ASN A 110 -12.91 -6.35 34.88
C ASN A 110 -12.79 -5.74 33.46
N ASP A 111 -12.04 -6.41 32.56
CA ASP A 111 -11.86 -5.99 31.16
C ASP A 111 -12.80 -6.70 30.17
N THR A 112 -13.96 -7.17 30.64
CA THR A 112 -14.91 -7.93 29.83
C THR A 112 -16.31 -7.32 29.91
N LEU A 113 -16.93 -7.14 28.75
CA LEU A 113 -18.34 -6.85 28.57
C LEU A 113 -19.07 -8.18 28.32
N GLU A 114 -19.96 -8.55 29.22
CA GLU A 114 -20.86 -9.71 29.11
C GLU A 114 -22.23 -9.23 28.64
N ILE A 115 -22.83 -9.93 27.67
CA ILE A 115 -24.14 -9.58 27.11
C ILE A 115 -25.04 -10.82 27.11
N CYS A 116 -26.22 -10.68 27.72
CA CYS A 116 -27.30 -11.65 27.62
C CYS A 116 -28.33 -11.15 26.58
N TRP A 117 -28.70 -12.04 25.70
CA TRP A 117 -29.64 -11.75 24.62
C TRP A 117 -31.04 -12.28 24.96
N ALA A 118 -32.06 -11.57 24.53
CA ALA A 118 -33.44 -11.94 24.82
C ALA A 118 -33.89 -13.27 24.16
N ASP A 119 -33.17 -13.75 23.16
CA ASP A 119 -33.39 -15.07 22.55
C ASP A 119 -33.00 -16.25 23.48
N GLY A 120 -32.30 -15.97 24.58
CA GLY A 120 -31.96 -16.95 25.61
C GLY A 120 -30.93 -18.00 25.17
N GLN A 121 -30.43 -17.95 23.93
CA GLN A 121 -29.64 -19.02 23.37
C GLN A 121 -28.14 -18.93 23.74
N ILE A 122 -27.59 -17.73 23.86
CA ILE A 122 -26.14 -17.58 24.06
C ILE A 122 -25.85 -16.32 24.89
N GLU A 123 -25.02 -16.47 25.95
CA GLU A 123 -24.33 -15.34 26.55
C GLU A 123 -23.04 -15.07 25.77
N THR A 124 -22.79 -13.82 25.42
CA THR A 124 -21.62 -13.43 24.66
C THR A 124 -20.69 -12.54 25.47
N THR A 125 -19.40 -12.68 25.23
CA THR A 125 -18.38 -11.89 25.93
C THR A 125 -17.48 -11.13 24.97
N HIS A 126 -17.07 -9.92 25.37
CA HIS A 126 -16.15 -9.07 24.62
C HIS A 126 -15.06 -8.54 25.53
N ASN A 127 -13.80 -8.75 25.15
CA ASN A 127 -12.70 -8.11 25.84
C ASN A 127 -12.70 -6.60 25.51
N LEU A 128 -12.69 -5.73 26.52
CA LEU A 128 -12.82 -4.28 26.34
C LEU A 128 -11.66 -3.65 25.52
N PRO A 129 -10.39 -3.98 25.74
CA PRO A 129 -9.30 -3.52 24.86
C PRO A 129 -9.55 -3.89 23.39
N THR A 130 -9.91 -5.14 23.11
CA THR A 130 -10.21 -5.58 21.73
C THR A 130 -11.42 -4.85 21.15
N LEU A 131 -12.44 -4.58 21.97
CA LEU A 131 -13.63 -3.84 21.55
C LEU A 131 -13.27 -2.39 21.18
N LEU A 132 -12.40 -1.74 21.98
CA LEU A 132 -11.89 -0.39 21.70
C LEU A 132 -11.12 -0.36 20.37
N ASP A 133 -10.22 -1.31 20.16
CA ASP A 133 -9.42 -1.41 18.94
C ASP A 133 -10.28 -1.68 17.69
N SER A 134 -11.43 -2.34 17.88
CA SER A 134 -12.36 -2.69 16.82
C SER A 134 -13.46 -1.66 16.58
N ALA A 135 -13.48 -0.54 17.31
CA ALA A 135 -14.47 0.52 17.10
C ALA A 135 -14.47 1.00 15.65
N TYR A 136 -15.67 1.22 15.06
CA TYR A 136 -15.83 1.47 13.63
C TYR A 136 -16.51 2.80 13.29
N ASP A 137 -16.55 3.72 14.25
CA ASP A 137 -16.86 5.12 13.94
C ASP A 137 -15.80 5.72 13.00
N SER A 138 -16.14 6.81 12.32
CA SER A 138 -15.27 7.42 11.30
C SER A 138 -13.87 7.78 11.83
N ALA A 139 -13.76 8.23 13.07
CA ALA A 139 -12.46 8.60 13.66
C ALA A 139 -11.60 7.36 13.94
N SER A 140 -12.20 6.29 14.47
CA SER A 140 -11.54 5.02 14.74
C SER A 140 -11.08 4.32 13.45
N ARG A 141 -11.93 4.32 12.42
CA ARG A 141 -11.57 3.80 11.09
C ARG A 141 -10.40 4.57 10.50
N ARG A 142 -10.44 5.91 10.54
CA ARG A 142 -9.37 6.76 10.00
C ARG A 142 -8.03 6.53 10.70
N ARG A 143 -8.03 6.30 12.03
CA ARG A 143 -6.79 5.98 12.78
C ARG A 143 -6.14 4.66 12.35
N ARG A 144 -6.92 3.70 11.85
CA ARG A 144 -6.41 2.39 11.38
C ARG A 144 -5.99 2.39 9.92
N LYS A 145 -6.32 3.43 9.15
CA LYS A 145 -5.89 3.55 7.75
C LYS A 145 -4.43 3.96 7.65
N PRO A 146 -3.71 3.46 6.65
CA PRO A 146 -2.41 4.01 6.31
C PRO A 146 -2.57 5.47 5.88
N THR A 147 -1.61 6.29 6.20
CA THR A 147 -1.55 7.68 5.74
C THR A 147 -0.39 7.78 4.76
N PRO A 148 -0.63 7.64 3.45
CA PRO A 148 0.42 7.73 2.46
C PRO A 148 1.12 9.09 2.50
N VAL A 149 2.44 9.08 2.45
CA VAL A 149 3.25 10.28 2.26
C VAL A 149 3.41 10.48 0.76
N LEU A 150 2.74 11.51 0.24
CA LEU A 150 2.76 11.81 -1.19
C LEU A 150 4.04 12.56 -1.56
N TRP A 151 4.64 12.19 -2.69
CA TRP A 151 5.86 12.82 -3.18
C TRP A 151 5.73 13.27 -4.64
N HIS A 152 6.62 14.18 -5.05
CA HIS A 152 6.73 14.77 -6.38
C HIS A 152 8.18 15.19 -6.64
N ALA A 153 8.50 15.75 -7.79
CA ALA A 153 9.88 16.05 -8.21
C ALA A 153 10.73 16.76 -7.14
N ASP A 154 10.16 17.71 -6.41
CA ASP A 154 10.93 18.60 -5.50
C ASP A 154 11.22 17.96 -4.13
N ASN A 155 10.51 16.90 -3.73
CA ASN A 155 10.70 16.27 -2.41
C ASN A 155 11.20 14.82 -2.47
N THR A 156 11.73 14.37 -3.61
CA THR A 156 12.26 13.01 -3.79
C THR A 156 13.48 12.69 -2.92
N GLY A 157 14.15 13.70 -2.38
CA GLY A 157 15.23 13.53 -1.40
C GLY A 157 14.79 12.84 -0.10
N GLU A 158 13.49 12.80 0.17
CA GLU A 158 12.90 12.11 1.32
C GLU A 158 12.77 10.59 1.10
N ILE A 159 12.91 10.09 -0.14
CA ILE A 159 12.86 8.65 -0.42
C ILE A 159 14.11 7.99 0.18
N PRO A 160 13.95 7.11 1.18
CA PRO A 160 15.09 6.58 1.93
C PRO A 160 15.95 5.63 1.08
N VAL A 161 17.23 5.62 1.41
CA VAL A 161 18.24 4.71 0.82
C VAL A 161 18.81 3.84 1.92
N TYR A 162 18.77 2.53 1.72
CA TYR A 162 19.31 1.51 2.62
C TYR A 162 20.53 0.85 2.00
N LEU A 163 21.37 0.22 2.82
CA LEU A 163 22.49 -0.56 2.34
C LEU A 163 22.14 -2.05 2.28
N PHE A 164 22.58 -2.73 1.23
CA PHE A 164 22.41 -4.18 1.10
C PHE A 164 23.04 -4.94 2.28
N SER A 165 24.19 -4.47 2.82
CA SER A 165 24.85 -5.03 3.99
C SER A 165 23.97 -5.11 5.22
N ASP A 166 22.93 -4.27 5.32
CA ASP A 166 22.08 -4.14 6.49
C ASP A 166 20.83 -5.03 6.42
N LEU A 167 20.63 -5.77 5.32
CA LEU A 167 19.49 -6.69 5.13
C LEU A 167 19.54 -7.92 6.06
N ASN A 168 20.66 -8.20 6.72
CA ASN A 168 20.73 -9.21 7.77
C ASN A 168 20.08 -8.76 9.08
N ASN A 169 19.73 -7.48 9.22
CA ASN A 169 19.00 -6.91 10.35
C ASN A 169 17.50 -6.83 10.04
N LEU A 170 16.69 -7.56 10.80
CA LEU A 170 15.23 -7.59 10.64
C LEU A 170 14.56 -6.23 10.90
N GLU A 171 15.15 -5.36 11.71
CA GLU A 171 14.65 -4.01 11.91
C GLU A 171 14.84 -3.15 10.66
N THR A 172 15.96 -3.32 9.94
CA THR A 172 16.15 -2.69 8.62
C THR A 172 15.12 -3.17 7.61
N ILE A 173 14.82 -4.48 7.57
CA ILE A 173 13.78 -5.03 6.69
C ILE A 173 12.41 -4.41 7.04
N LEU A 174 12.08 -4.28 8.33
CA LEU A 174 10.86 -3.59 8.77
C LEU A 174 10.84 -2.14 8.28
N HIS A 175 11.93 -1.40 8.43
CA HIS A 175 11.99 0.01 7.99
C HIS A 175 11.84 0.14 6.46
N ILE A 176 12.39 -0.77 5.68
CA ILE A 176 12.18 -0.83 4.23
C ILE A 176 10.70 -1.09 3.92
N ALA A 177 10.09 -2.05 4.60
CA ALA A 177 8.68 -2.38 4.41
C ALA A 177 7.76 -1.21 4.80
N LEU A 178 8.06 -0.49 5.88
CA LEU A 178 7.36 0.73 6.28
C LEU A 178 7.51 1.84 5.23
N SER A 179 8.69 2.00 4.64
CA SER A 179 8.91 2.99 3.57
C SER A 179 8.09 2.68 2.32
N VAL A 180 7.98 1.42 1.93
CA VAL A 180 7.11 1.01 0.81
C VAL A 180 5.64 1.25 1.16
N ARG A 181 5.21 0.99 2.40
CA ARG A 181 3.85 1.30 2.85
C ARG A 181 3.55 2.81 2.75
N ASP A 182 4.46 3.65 3.26
CA ASP A 182 4.21 5.08 3.45
C ASP A 182 4.47 5.90 2.18
N LEU A 183 5.55 5.58 1.46
CA LEU A 183 6.01 6.31 0.27
C LEU A 183 5.73 5.56 -1.04
N GLY A 184 5.39 4.27 -0.96
CA GLY A 184 5.29 3.39 -2.13
C GLY A 184 6.63 2.88 -2.63
N ILE A 185 7.77 3.33 -2.10
CA ILE A 185 9.10 3.03 -2.60
C ILE A 185 10.16 3.06 -1.50
N ALA A 186 11.19 2.21 -1.66
CA ALA A 186 12.47 2.27 -0.98
C ALA A 186 13.60 2.01 -1.98
N ARG A 187 14.83 2.48 -1.68
CA ARG A 187 16.01 2.30 -2.51
C ARG A 187 17.11 1.59 -1.73
N LEU A 188 17.81 0.68 -2.37
CA LEU A 188 18.98 0.01 -1.81
C LEU A 188 20.22 0.32 -2.65
N LYS A 189 21.38 0.34 -2.00
CA LYS A 189 22.70 0.48 -2.62
C LYS A 189 23.63 -0.66 -2.19
N GLY A 190 24.65 -0.89 -3.01
CA GLY A 190 25.67 -1.91 -2.72
C GLY A 190 25.17 -3.34 -2.91
N VAL A 191 24.11 -3.54 -3.68
CA VAL A 191 23.61 -4.87 -4.03
C VAL A 191 24.62 -5.53 -4.98
N PRO A 192 25.09 -6.77 -4.72
CA PRO A 192 26.02 -7.47 -5.60
C PRO A 192 25.49 -7.58 -7.03
N MET A 193 26.30 -7.18 -8.01
CA MET A 193 25.96 -7.20 -9.44
C MET A 193 26.02 -8.63 -10.02
N VAL A 194 25.50 -9.59 -9.28
CA VAL A 194 25.40 -11.01 -9.68
C VAL A 194 23.99 -11.28 -10.13
N PRO A 195 23.78 -11.84 -11.33
CA PRO A 195 22.46 -12.23 -11.79
C PRO A 195 21.73 -13.12 -10.77
N GLY A 196 20.46 -12.82 -10.51
CA GLY A 196 19.64 -13.52 -9.52
C GLY A 196 19.63 -12.87 -8.11
N THR A 197 20.57 -11.99 -7.78
CA THR A 197 20.59 -11.31 -6.47
C THR A 197 19.30 -10.55 -6.17
N VAL A 198 18.60 -10.05 -7.18
CA VAL A 198 17.30 -9.39 -7.01
C VAL A 198 16.29 -10.32 -6.32
N ALA A 199 16.28 -11.61 -6.65
CA ALA A 199 15.41 -12.61 -6.00
C ALA A 199 15.80 -12.83 -4.53
N THR A 200 17.10 -12.91 -4.24
CA THR A 200 17.61 -13.03 -2.85
C THR A 200 17.19 -11.83 -2.00
N VAL A 201 17.19 -10.61 -2.56
CA VAL A 201 16.67 -9.43 -1.86
C VAL A 201 15.17 -9.55 -1.65
N ALA A 202 14.42 -9.97 -2.66
CA ALA A 202 12.97 -10.11 -2.61
C ALA A 202 12.50 -11.12 -1.56
N GLU A 203 13.23 -12.21 -1.34
CA GLU A 203 12.95 -13.26 -0.34
C GLU A 203 12.89 -12.73 1.09
N ASN A 204 13.49 -11.57 1.39
CA ASN A 204 13.33 -10.93 2.70
C ASN A 204 11.91 -10.38 2.93
N PHE A 205 11.12 -10.23 1.87
CA PHE A 205 9.79 -9.63 1.92
C PHE A 205 8.67 -10.61 1.56
N GLY A 206 9.00 -11.76 0.99
CA GLY A 206 8.07 -12.81 0.58
C GLY A 206 8.62 -13.66 -0.54
N SER A 207 7.88 -14.68 -0.96
CA SER A 207 8.26 -15.54 -2.07
C SER A 207 8.24 -14.78 -3.40
N VAL A 208 9.26 -15.02 -4.23
CA VAL A 208 9.32 -14.42 -5.55
C VAL A 208 8.20 -14.99 -6.42
N HIS A 209 7.38 -14.12 -6.97
CA HIS A 209 6.25 -14.50 -7.80
C HIS A 209 6.72 -15.12 -9.13
N LEU A 210 6.23 -16.33 -9.42
CA LEU A 210 6.46 -17.00 -10.69
C LEU A 210 5.32 -16.66 -11.67
N ASN A 211 5.66 -16.15 -12.84
CA ASN A 211 4.73 -15.94 -13.94
C ASN A 211 5.26 -16.53 -15.26
N ASN A 212 4.59 -16.25 -16.39
CA ASN A 212 5.01 -16.72 -17.71
C ASN A 212 6.36 -16.16 -18.20
N TYR A 213 6.90 -15.13 -17.54
CA TYR A 213 8.25 -14.59 -17.80
C TYR A 213 9.32 -15.19 -16.87
N GLY A 214 8.93 -16.09 -15.95
CA GLY A 214 9.81 -16.66 -14.94
C GLY A 214 9.70 -15.93 -13.59
N GLN A 215 10.62 -16.23 -12.69
CA GLN A 215 10.75 -15.56 -11.40
C GLN A 215 11.56 -14.26 -11.50
N VAL A 216 12.58 -14.27 -12.34
CA VAL A 216 13.44 -13.12 -12.61
C VAL A 216 13.38 -12.79 -14.09
N PHE A 217 13.10 -11.55 -14.39
CA PHE A 217 12.99 -11.04 -15.74
C PHE A 217 14.18 -10.12 -16.08
N ASP A 218 14.86 -10.40 -17.22
CA ASP A 218 15.95 -9.57 -17.69
C ASP A 218 15.45 -8.44 -18.59
N VAL A 219 15.67 -7.20 -18.16
CA VAL A 219 15.50 -5.99 -18.97
C VAL A 219 16.87 -5.64 -19.57
N ARG A 220 17.15 -6.19 -20.74
CA ARG A 220 18.46 -6.09 -21.38
C ARG A 220 18.38 -5.55 -22.80
N THR A 221 19.24 -4.57 -23.11
CA THR A 221 19.34 -3.99 -24.46
C THR A 221 19.74 -5.06 -25.47
N GLY A 222 19.08 -5.02 -26.64
CA GLY A 222 19.42 -5.91 -27.75
C GLY A 222 18.86 -7.32 -27.68
N THR A 223 18.13 -7.67 -26.62
CA THR A 223 17.44 -8.95 -26.48
C THR A 223 15.94 -8.75 -26.65
N ASN A 224 15.24 -9.65 -27.33
CA ASN A 224 13.78 -9.67 -27.51
C ASN A 224 13.17 -8.28 -27.76
N LEU A 225 13.42 -7.70 -28.94
CA LEU A 225 12.97 -6.35 -29.32
C LEU A 225 11.45 -6.19 -29.45
N THR A 226 10.67 -7.26 -29.30
CA THR A 226 9.20 -7.20 -29.23
C THR A 226 8.71 -6.63 -27.91
N LEU A 227 9.56 -6.62 -26.88
CA LEU A 227 9.29 -6.01 -25.57
C LEU A 227 9.77 -4.57 -25.57
N GLY A 228 8.88 -3.61 -25.34
CA GLY A 228 9.20 -2.18 -25.26
C GLY A 228 10.31 -1.87 -24.25
N SER A 229 10.42 -2.66 -23.17
CA SER A 229 11.47 -2.56 -22.15
C SER A 229 12.88 -2.79 -22.69
N ASN A 230 13.03 -3.57 -23.76
CA ASN A 230 14.33 -3.94 -24.36
C ASN A 230 14.73 -3.03 -25.53
N THR A 231 13.90 -2.04 -25.90
CA THR A 231 14.21 -1.04 -26.91
C THR A 231 14.85 0.19 -26.28
N GLY A 232 15.54 1.02 -27.06
CA GLY A 232 16.07 2.32 -26.61
C GLY A 232 15.03 3.45 -26.57
N LYS A 233 13.75 3.19 -26.90
CA LYS A 233 12.72 4.20 -26.97
C LYS A 233 12.28 4.68 -25.58
N PHE A 234 11.75 5.90 -25.52
CA PHE A 234 11.07 6.43 -24.33
C PHE A 234 9.97 5.47 -23.88
N LEU A 235 9.92 5.22 -22.57
CA LEU A 235 8.92 4.41 -21.93
C LEU A 235 8.22 5.26 -20.87
N GLY A 236 6.99 5.68 -21.14
CA GLY A 236 6.20 6.54 -20.26
C GLY A 236 5.89 5.88 -18.92
N PRO A 237 5.60 6.67 -17.88
CA PRO A 237 5.22 6.14 -16.56
C PRO A 237 4.01 5.20 -16.65
N HIS A 238 4.15 3.99 -16.13
CA HIS A 238 3.13 2.93 -16.14
C HIS A 238 3.25 2.03 -14.92
N THR A 239 2.21 1.27 -14.64
CA THR A 239 2.27 0.09 -13.77
C THR A 239 2.43 -1.16 -14.62
N ASP A 240 3.22 -2.12 -14.16
CA ASP A 240 3.44 -3.37 -14.87
C ASP A 240 2.18 -4.21 -14.95
N GLU A 241 2.03 -4.90 -16.09
CA GLU A 241 1.08 -5.98 -16.35
C GLU A 241 -0.38 -5.64 -15.99
N SER A 242 -0.83 -4.43 -16.33
CA SER A 242 -2.20 -3.98 -16.10
C SER A 242 -3.26 -4.91 -16.70
N TYR A 243 -2.90 -5.73 -17.67
CA TYR A 243 -3.74 -6.73 -18.31
C TYR A 243 -3.96 -8.02 -17.50
N ARG A 244 -3.32 -8.18 -16.33
CA ARG A 244 -3.55 -9.32 -15.46
C ARG A 244 -4.65 -9.06 -14.45
N HIS A 245 -5.38 -10.08 -14.05
CA HIS A 245 -6.31 -10.00 -12.93
C HIS A 245 -5.55 -9.64 -11.64
N ALA A 246 -4.50 -10.38 -11.33
CA ALA A 246 -3.56 -10.06 -10.26
C ALA A 246 -2.29 -9.48 -10.89
N ALA A 247 -2.19 -8.15 -10.97
CA ALA A 247 -0.98 -7.47 -11.39
C ALA A 247 0.14 -7.68 -10.34
N PRO A 248 1.42 -7.56 -10.73
CA PRO A 248 2.53 -7.63 -9.80
C PRO A 248 2.31 -6.74 -8.57
N GLY A 249 2.69 -7.24 -7.41
CA GLY A 249 2.56 -6.54 -6.14
C GLY A 249 3.71 -5.57 -5.90
N ILE A 250 4.69 -6.01 -5.14
CA ILE A 250 5.90 -5.23 -4.87
C ILE A 250 6.96 -5.64 -5.90
N THR A 251 7.39 -4.68 -6.69
CA THR A 251 8.37 -4.89 -7.77
C THR A 251 9.74 -4.44 -7.33
N LEU A 252 10.75 -5.22 -7.68
CA LEU A 252 12.16 -4.94 -7.44
C LEU A 252 12.88 -4.78 -8.77
N PHE A 253 13.57 -3.65 -8.97
CA PHE A 253 14.48 -3.40 -10.09
C PHE A 253 15.91 -3.31 -9.57
N HIS A 254 16.79 -4.15 -10.08
CA HIS A 254 18.20 -4.19 -9.76
C HIS A 254 19.06 -3.86 -10.99
N CYS A 255 19.92 -2.87 -10.89
CA CYS A 255 20.85 -2.49 -11.95
C CYS A 255 22.11 -3.34 -11.89
N LEU A 256 22.32 -4.19 -12.90
CA LEU A 256 23.56 -4.95 -13.09
C LEU A 256 24.57 -4.15 -13.93
N THR A 257 24.08 -3.44 -14.97
CA THR A 257 24.91 -2.61 -15.86
C THR A 257 24.09 -1.41 -16.27
N ALA A 258 24.62 -0.22 -16.04
CA ALA A 258 24.00 1.03 -16.46
C ALA A 258 24.22 1.29 -17.95
N SER A 259 23.43 2.22 -18.54
CA SER A 259 23.69 2.76 -19.87
C SER A 259 25.02 3.51 -19.89
N LEU A 260 25.70 3.51 -21.01
CA LEU A 260 26.97 4.23 -21.20
C LEU A 260 26.77 5.63 -21.81
N ASP A 261 25.58 5.93 -22.28
CA ASP A 261 25.17 7.24 -22.83
C ASP A 261 24.36 8.07 -21.80
N ASP A 262 24.07 9.32 -22.15
CA ASP A 262 23.31 10.27 -21.33
C ASP A 262 21.79 9.97 -21.34
N GLY A 263 21.40 8.69 -21.30
CA GLY A 263 20.00 8.27 -21.36
C GLY A 263 19.75 6.99 -20.56
N GLY A 264 18.53 6.47 -20.64
CA GLY A 264 18.11 5.25 -19.94
C GLY A 264 17.86 5.47 -18.45
N GLU A 265 17.68 6.70 -18.02
CA GLU A 265 17.33 7.05 -16.65
C GLU A 265 15.96 6.47 -16.28
N THR A 266 15.84 6.00 -15.07
CA THR A 266 14.56 5.55 -14.51
C THR A 266 13.69 6.74 -14.17
N ILE A 267 12.45 6.71 -14.61
CA ILE A 267 11.40 7.67 -14.26
C ILE A 267 10.48 7.01 -13.24
N LEU A 268 10.20 7.68 -12.14
CA LEU A 268 9.25 7.24 -11.12
C LEU A 268 8.22 8.34 -10.86
N VAL A 269 6.95 7.95 -10.66
CA VAL A 269 5.85 8.87 -10.35
C VAL A 269 4.99 8.27 -9.24
N ASP A 270 4.72 9.04 -8.18
CA ASP A 270 3.73 8.64 -7.17
C ASP A 270 2.32 8.76 -7.78
N GLY A 271 1.72 7.63 -8.08
CA GLY A 271 0.39 7.55 -8.66
C GLY A 271 -0.72 8.11 -7.76
N PHE A 272 -0.52 8.04 -6.42
CA PHE A 272 -1.47 8.65 -5.48
C PHE A 272 -1.40 10.18 -5.53
N LYS A 273 -0.19 10.73 -5.67
CA LYS A 273 -0.02 12.18 -5.92
C LYS A 273 -0.61 12.58 -7.27
N ALA A 274 -0.39 11.79 -8.31
CA ALA A 274 -0.97 12.03 -9.63
C ALA A 274 -2.51 11.99 -9.58
N ALA A 275 -3.10 11.03 -8.89
CA ALA A 275 -4.54 10.95 -8.68
C ALA A 275 -5.07 12.17 -7.90
N GLN A 276 -4.35 12.64 -6.87
CA GLN A 276 -4.69 13.87 -6.15
C GLN A 276 -4.71 15.08 -7.09
N VAL A 277 -3.66 15.26 -7.90
CA VAL A 277 -3.56 16.37 -8.87
C VAL A 277 -4.70 16.33 -9.87
N LEU A 278 -5.04 15.13 -10.39
CA LEU A 278 -6.17 15.00 -11.31
C LEU A 278 -7.50 15.32 -10.61
N ARG A 279 -7.72 14.86 -9.38
CA ARG A 279 -8.93 15.14 -8.59
C ARG A 279 -9.13 16.65 -8.39
N GLU A 280 -8.04 17.39 -8.18
CA GLU A 280 -8.06 18.84 -7.96
C GLU A 280 -8.22 19.64 -9.28
N SER A 281 -7.59 19.20 -10.38
CA SER A 281 -7.57 19.93 -11.65
C SER A 281 -8.69 19.56 -12.62
N ASP A 282 -9.12 18.29 -12.65
CA ASP A 282 -10.20 17.78 -13.51
C ASP A 282 -11.00 16.69 -12.76
N PRO A 283 -11.90 17.09 -11.81
CA PRO A 283 -12.71 16.17 -11.02
C PRO A 283 -13.58 15.23 -11.86
N ALA A 284 -14.02 15.68 -13.04
CA ALA A 284 -14.85 14.86 -13.91
C ALA A 284 -14.07 13.69 -14.52
N SER A 285 -12.86 13.95 -15.00
CA SER A 285 -11.95 12.88 -15.47
C SER A 285 -11.54 11.94 -14.33
N PHE A 286 -11.27 12.48 -13.14
CA PHE A 286 -10.99 11.66 -11.95
C PHE A 286 -12.14 10.70 -11.63
N ASP A 287 -13.38 11.19 -11.59
CA ASP A 287 -14.56 10.38 -11.32
C ASP A 287 -14.78 9.27 -12.37
N ILE A 288 -14.60 9.56 -13.65
CA ILE A 288 -14.63 8.55 -14.72
C ILE A 288 -13.62 7.44 -14.46
N LEU A 289 -12.36 7.78 -14.16
CA LEU A 289 -11.30 6.78 -13.92
C LEU A 289 -11.50 5.95 -12.65
N CYS A 290 -12.30 6.47 -11.71
CA CYS A 290 -12.70 5.74 -10.50
C CYS A 290 -13.89 4.80 -10.72
N ARG A 291 -14.76 5.04 -11.73
CA ARG A 291 -16.00 4.30 -11.94
C ARG A 291 -15.97 3.38 -13.14
N VAL A 292 -15.36 3.80 -14.24
CA VAL A 292 -15.38 3.06 -15.50
C VAL A 292 -14.22 2.08 -15.55
N PRO A 293 -14.47 0.76 -15.61
CA PRO A 293 -13.43 -0.23 -15.83
C PRO A 293 -12.85 -0.09 -17.24
N ILE A 294 -11.55 0.01 -17.33
CA ILE A 294 -10.81 0.05 -18.59
C ILE A 294 -10.40 -1.36 -18.98
N PHE A 295 -10.59 -1.70 -20.23
CA PHE A 295 -10.11 -2.95 -20.81
C PHE A 295 -8.61 -2.86 -21.10
N PHE A 296 -7.82 -3.75 -20.52
CA PHE A 296 -6.39 -3.91 -20.77
C PHE A 296 -6.16 -5.28 -21.41
N GLN A 297 -5.34 -5.31 -22.46
CA GLN A 297 -5.01 -6.55 -23.15
C GLN A 297 -3.53 -6.59 -23.54
N ARG A 298 -2.92 -7.75 -23.35
CA ARG A 298 -1.67 -8.14 -24.00
C ARG A 298 -1.92 -9.40 -24.81
N ARG A 299 -1.72 -9.28 -26.11
CA ARG A 299 -2.03 -10.37 -27.05
C ARG A 299 -0.87 -10.62 -27.99
N SER A 300 -0.40 -11.87 -28.01
CA SER A 300 0.64 -12.39 -28.90
C SER A 300 0.31 -13.84 -29.22
N LEU A 301 -0.71 -14.03 -30.06
CA LEU A 301 -1.17 -15.37 -30.42
C LEU A 301 -0.12 -16.13 -31.22
N PRO A 302 -0.02 -17.45 -31.02
CA PRO A 302 -0.88 -18.30 -30.17
C PRO A 302 -0.44 -18.37 -28.70
N GLU A 303 0.67 -17.73 -28.30
CA GLU A 303 1.35 -17.97 -27.02
C GLU A 303 0.71 -17.21 -25.86
N GLU A 304 0.11 -16.03 -26.12
CA GLU A 304 -0.36 -15.16 -25.05
C GLU A 304 -1.64 -14.40 -25.44
N ASP A 305 -2.67 -14.44 -24.60
CA ASP A 305 -3.84 -13.55 -24.66
C ASP A 305 -4.35 -13.27 -23.23
N MET A 306 -3.75 -12.28 -22.59
CA MET A 306 -4.09 -11.87 -21.23
C MET A 306 -4.95 -10.62 -21.24
N GLN A 307 -6.02 -10.62 -20.45
CA GLN A 307 -7.03 -9.57 -20.46
C GLN A 307 -7.52 -9.27 -19.04
N SER A 308 -7.80 -8.01 -18.78
CA SER A 308 -8.47 -7.59 -17.55
C SER A 308 -9.32 -6.34 -17.78
N HIS A 309 -10.37 -6.17 -16.97
CA HIS A 309 -11.17 -4.97 -16.89
C HIS A 309 -10.96 -4.39 -15.48
N ARG A 310 -10.33 -3.23 -15.37
CA ARG A 310 -9.97 -2.61 -14.08
C ARG A 310 -10.07 -1.10 -14.15
N ARG A 311 -10.44 -0.50 -13.04
CA ARG A 311 -10.38 0.96 -12.89
C ARG A 311 -8.93 1.44 -12.85
N ILE A 312 -8.66 2.60 -13.44
CA ILE A 312 -7.31 3.20 -13.37
C ILE A 312 -7.03 3.69 -11.95
N ILE A 313 -8.04 4.26 -11.28
CA ILE A 313 -7.94 4.73 -9.90
C ILE A 313 -8.90 3.91 -9.05
N ALA A 314 -8.38 3.17 -8.09
CA ALA A 314 -9.19 2.45 -7.10
C ALA A 314 -9.36 3.32 -5.86
N LEU A 315 -10.60 3.39 -5.35
CA LEU A 315 -10.93 4.08 -4.11
C LEU A 315 -11.45 3.08 -3.08
N ASP A 316 -11.09 3.32 -1.83
CA ASP A 316 -11.71 2.61 -0.72
C ASP A 316 -13.13 3.15 -0.42
N ILE A 317 -13.80 2.54 0.57
CA ILE A 317 -15.17 2.89 0.95
C ILE A 317 -15.31 4.34 1.48
N ASP A 318 -14.22 4.97 1.91
CA ASP A 318 -14.21 6.35 2.40
C ASP A 318 -13.80 7.36 1.31
N GLY A 319 -13.50 6.87 0.08
CA GLY A 319 -13.11 7.67 -1.07
C GLY A 319 -11.63 8.02 -1.14
N ASP A 320 -10.79 7.41 -0.31
CA ASP A 320 -9.34 7.56 -0.37
C ASP A 320 -8.75 6.69 -1.48
N VAL A 321 -7.71 7.17 -2.18
CA VAL A 321 -7.04 6.39 -3.22
C VAL A 321 -6.31 5.22 -2.59
N GLU A 322 -6.63 3.99 -3.04
CA GLU A 322 -6.02 2.76 -2.54
C GLU A 322 -5.20 2.00 -3.58
N GLY A 323 -5.31 2.36 -4.86
CA GLY A 323 -4.52 1.74 -5.92
C GLY A 323 -4.60 2.47 -7.24
N ILE A 324 -3.53 2.32 -8.03
CA ILE A 324 -3.41 2.81 -9.40
C ILE A 324 -3.08 1.64 -10.32
N ARG A 325 -3.72 1.60 -11.48
CA ARG A 325 -3.41 0.68 -12.56
C ARG A 325 -3.44 1.42 -13.88
N PHE A 326 -2.29 1.66 -14.47
CA PHE A 326 -2.19 2.47 -15.68
C PHE A 326 -1.07 2.01 -16.61
N THR A 327 -1.39 1.94 -17.88
CA THR A 327 -0.43 1.84 -18.99
C THR A 327 -1.10 2.39 -20.25
N ASP A 328 -0.36 3.11 -21.07
CA ASP A 328 -0.85 3.61 -22.37
C ASP A 328 -0.70 2.61 -23.52
N ARG A 329 0.06 1.52 -23.30
CA ARG A 329 0.48 0.59 -24.35
C ARG A 329 -0.40 -0.65 -24.49
N THR A 330 -1.19 -0.98 -23.49
CA THR A 330 -2.02 -2.18 -23.47
C THR A 330 -3.51 -1.85 -23.31
N ILE A 331 -3.94 -0.67 -23.77
CA ILE A 331 -5.34 -0.26 -23.86
C ILE A 331 -5.80 -0.50 -25.31
N PRO A 332 -6.48 -1.63 -25.61
CA PRO A 332 -7.06 -1.90 -26.91
C PRO A 332 -8.34 -1.08 -27.10
N PRO A 333 -9.03 -1.19 -28.27
CA PRO A 333 -10.37 -0.62 -28.43
C PRO A 333 -11.28 -0.99 -27.26
N GLN A 334 -11.93 -0.01 -26.67
CA GLN A 334 -12.80 -0.18 -25.52
C GLN A 334 -14.21 -0.58 -25.97
N ASP A 335 -14.86 -1.43 -25.20
CA ASP A 335 -16.28 -1.79 -25.33
C ASP A 335 -17.05 -1.13 -24.18
N LEU A 336 -17.57 0.06 -24.46
CA LEU A 336 -18.26 0.92 -23.48
C LEU A 336 -19.58 1.42 -24.08
N PRO A 337 -20.58 1.76 -23.23
CA PRO A 337 -21.73 2.55 -23.66
C PRO A 337 -21.32 3.81 -24.41
N GLU A 338 -22.07 4.19 -25.44
CA GLU A 338 -21.74 5.30 -26.33
C GLU A 338 -21.49 6.60 -25.56
N GLU A 339 -22.31 6.89 -24.56
CA GLU A 339 -22.21 8.08 -23.72
C GLU A 339 -20.95 8.13 -22.83
N LEU A 340 -20.30 7.00 -22.60
CA LEU A 340 -19.06 6.91 -21.82
C LEU A 340 -17.80 6.91 -22.69
N MET A 341 -17.93 6.74 -23.99
CA MET A 341 -16.78 6.55 -24.88
C MET A 341 -15.85 7.77 -24.87
N GLU A 342 -16.34 8.95 -25.27
CA GLU A 342 -15.53 10.17 -25.31
C GLU A 342 -15.05 10.61 -23.92
N PRO A 343 -15.91 10.64 -22.87
CA PRO A 343 -15.46 10.99 -21.52
C PRO A 343 -14.34 10.09 -21.01
N THR A 344 -14.39 8.79 -21.33
CA THR A 344 -13.36 7.83 -20.88
C THR A 344 -12.01 8.09 -21.57
N TYR A 345 -11.97 8.25 -22.88
CA TYR A 345 -10.72 8.57 -23.58
C TYR A 345 -10.16 9.94 -23.16
N LYS A 346 -11.01 10.93 -22.93
CA LYS A 346 -10.60 12.23 -22.37
C LYS A 346 -9.95 12.05 -21.00
N ALA A 347 -10.55 11.27 -20.12
CA ALA A 347 -10.05 11.01 -18.77
C ALA A 347 -8.72 10.25 -18.79
N ILE A 348 -8.57 9.22 -19.65
CA ILE A 348 -7.31 8.50 -19.87
C ILE A 348 -6.20 9.49 -20.30
N LYS A 349 -6.52 10.37 -21.26
CA LYS A 349 -5.55 11.38 -21.74
C LYS A 349 -5.21 12.41 -20.67
N ALA A 350 -6.18 12.82 -19.86
CA ALA A 350 -5.93 13.73 -18.73
C ALA A 350 -4.97 13.11 -17.71
N PHE A 351 -5.18 11.85 -17.32
CA PHE A 351 -4.27 11.16 -16.42
C PHE A 351 -2.87 10.96 -17.03
N TRP A 352 -2.80 10.59 -18.32
CA TRP A 352 -1.54 10.48 -19.04
C TRP A 352 -0.76 11.82 -19.02
N ASN A 353 -1.43 12.95 -19.19
CA ASN A 353 -0.81 14.27 -19.11
C ASN A 353 -0.26 14.55 -17.71
N VAL A 354 -1.03 14.19 -16.67
CA VAL A 354 -0.63 14.39 -15.27
C VAL A 354 0.62 13.56 -14.95
N VAL A 355 0.64 12.26 -15.23
CA VAL A 355 1.78 11.38 -14.92
C VAL A 355 3.02 11.71 -15.76
N ASN A 356 2.87 12.38 -16.89
CA ASN A 356 3.98 12.85 -17.72
C ASN A 356 4.43 14.29 -17.40
N SER A 357 3.80 14.96 -16.42
CA SER A 357 4.24 16.28 -15.96
C SER A 357 5.62 16.20 -15.28
N GLU A 358 6.54 17.10 -15.66
CA GLU A 358 7.86 17.18 -15.05
C GLU A 358 7.80 17.43 -13.52
N ALA A 359 6.77 18.14 -13.07
CA ALA A 359 6.55 18.40 -11.64
C ALA A 359 6.31 17.13 -10.80
N LEU A 360 5.92 16.01 -11.42
CA LEU A 360 5.65 14.75 -10.72
C LEU A 360 6.74 13.70 -10.89
N LYS A 361 7.64 13.87 -11.86
CA LYS A 361 8.65 12.86 -12.19
C LYS A 361 9.85 12.94 -11.26
N PHE A 362 10.19 11.82 -10.66
CA PHE A 362 11.52 11.59 -10.14
C PHE A 362 12.35 10.87 -11.21
N VAL A 363 13.33 11.54 -11.76
CA VAL A 363 14.23 11.00 -12.79
C VAL A 363 15.58 10.73 -12.15
N CYS A 364 16.07 9.50 -12.25
CA CYS A 364 17.36 9.13 -11.70
C CYS A 364 18.05 8.04 -12.54
N LEU A 365 19.34 8.17 -12.72
CA LEU A 365 20.16 7.11 -13.27
C LEU A 365 20.46 6.09 -12.16
N MET A 366 20.12 4.84 -12.40
CA MET A 366 20.51 3.74 -11.52
C MET A 366 21.94 3.33 -11.82
N ALA A 367 22.82 3.43 -10.83
CA ALA A 367 24.18 2.91 -10.92
C ALA A 367 24.18 1.37 -10.74
N PRO A 368 25.21 0.67 -11.26
CA PRO A 368 25.38 -0.75 -10.94
C PRO A 368 25.40 -0.98 -9.43
N GLY A 369 24.61 -1.95 -8.96
CA GLY A 369 24.41 -2.22 -7.53
C GLY A 369 23.31 -1.38 -6.87
N ASP A 370 22.62 -0.49 -7.59
CA ASP A 370 21.38 0.14 -7.10
C ASP A 370 20.19 -0.81 -7.30
N LEU A 371 19.28 -0.82 -6.31
CA LEU A 371 18.04 -1.55 -6.39
C LEU A 371 16.89 -0.66 -5.90
N HIS A 372 15.81 -0.60 -6.68
CA HIS A 372 14.56 0.05 -6.30
C HIS A 372 13.51 -1.01 -5.97
N LEU A 373 12.85 -0.87 -4.83
CA LEU A 373 11.75 -1.70 -4.37
C LEU A 373 10.51 -0.80 -4.27
N PHE A 374 9.43 -1.10 -5.00
CA PHE A 374 8.24 -0.25 -5.01
C PHE A 374 6.93 -1.02 -5.18
N ASP A 375 5.85 -0.42 -4.67
CA ASP A 375 4.48 -0.91 -4.87
C ASP A 375 4.02 -0.58 -6.28
N ASN A 376 3.92 -1.59 -7.14
CA ASN A 376 3.49 -1.47 -8.54
C ASN A 376 2.02 -1.02 -8.68
N GLN A 377 1.24 -1.05 -7.60
CA GLN A 377 -0.13 -0.54 -7.60
C GLN A 377 -0.22 0.90 -7.04
N ARG A 378 0.92 1.55 -6.86
CA ARG A 378 1.02 2.96 -6.47
C ARG A 378 2.03 3.71 -7.32
N VAL A 379 3.26 3.19 -7.46
CA VAL A 379 4.35 3.88 -8.15
C VAL A 379 4.36 3.48 -9.62
N LEU A 380 4.14 4.46 -10.48
CA LEU A 380 4.36 4.30 -11.90
C LEU A 380 5.83 4.46 -12.19
N HIS A 381 6.33 3.64 -13.10
CA HIS A 381 7.71 3.68 -13.52
C HIS A 381 7.85 3.75 -15.03
N GLY A 382 8.96 4.30 -15.47
CA GLY A 382 9.28 4.50 -16.88
C GLY A 382 10.76 4.66 -17.10
N ARG A 383 11.12 5.10 -18.31
CA ARG A 383 12.51 5.28 -18.68
C ARG A 383 12.64 6.34 -19.77
N THR A 384 13.66 7.21 -19.66
CA THR A 384 14.06 8.08 -20.75
C THR A 384 14.59 7.29 -21.95
N ALA A 385 14.55 7.87 -23.14
CA ALA A 385 15.16 7.26 -24.31
C ALA A 385 16.68 7.20 -24.14
N PHE A 386 17.30 6.21 -24.78
CA PHE A 386 18.78 6.06 -24.84
C PHE A 386 19.19 5.38 -26.15
N ASP A 387 20.45 5.51 -26.51
CA ASP A 387 21.00 4.81 -27.69
C ASP A 387 21.34 3.35 -27.35
N PRO A 388 20.58 2.37 -27.87
CA PRO A 388 20.83 0.96 -27.60
C PRO A 388 22.13 0.44 -28.19
N THR A 389 22.79 1.22 -29.06
CA THR A 389 24.09 0.85 -29.66
C THR A 389 25.28 1.35 -28.86
N ALA A 390 25.08 2.29 -27.91
CA ALA A 390 26.15 2.85 -27.08
C ALA A 390 26.73 1.85 -26.05
N GLY A 391 25.97 0.75 -25.76
CA GLY A 391 26.42 -0.30 -24.84
C GLY A 391 25.29 -1.16 -24.31
N VAL A 392 25.64 -2.13 -23.47
CA VAL A 392 24.65 -3.01 -22.85
C VAL A 392 24.15 -2.38 -21.56
N ARG A 393 22.85 -2.06 -21.51
CA ARG A 393 22.12 -1.79 -20.26
C ARG A 393 21.45 -3.08 -19.81
N HIS A 394 21.65 -3.45 -18.54
CA HIS A 394 21.10 -4.68 -17.99
C HIS A 394 20.53 -4.44 -16.58
N LEU A 395 19.22 -4.55 -16.46
CA LEU A 395 18.52 -4.62 -15.16
C LEU A 395 17.88 -5.99 -15.02
N GLN A 396 17.75 -6.45 -13.79
CA GLN A 396 16.89 -7.58 -13.46
C GLN A 396 15.69 -7.10 -12.63
N GLN A 397 14.56 -7.74 -12.88
CA GLN A 397 13.29 -7.48 -12.21
C GLN A 397 12.72 -8.76 -11.64
N CYS A 398 12.13 -8.67 -10.45
CA CYS A 398 11.23 -9.68 -9.90
C CYS A 398 10.12 -9.00 -9.11
N SER A 399 9.14 -9.76 -8.64
CA SER A 399 8.07 -9.23 -7.79
C SER A 399 7.72 -10.19 -6.65
N VAL A 400 7.17 -9.62 -5.58
CA VAL A 400 6.59 -10.31 -4.43
C VAL A 400 5.11 -9.98 -4.37
N ASN A 401 4.27 -10.96 -4.02
CA ASN A 401 2.84 -10.72 -3.83
C ASN A 401 2.60 -9.76 -2.66
N ARG A 402 1.61 -8.88 -2.80
CA ARG A 402 1.27 -7.92 -1.74
C ARG A 402 0.89 -8.62 -0.43
N ASP A 403 0.21 -9.76 -0.48
CA ASP A 403 -0.21 -10.51 0.70
C ASP A 403 0.98 -10.95 1.55
N GLU A 404 2.02 -11.50 0.91
CA GLU A 404 3.23 -11.93 1.59
C GLU A 404 4.04 -10.75 2.13
N PHE A 405 4.14 -9.67 1.36
CA PHE A 405 4.76 -8.43 1.82
C PHE A 405 4.04 -7.85 3.05
N HIS A 406 2.70 -7.82 3.02
CA HIS A 406 1.89 -7.39 4.18
C HIS A 406 2.09 -8.29 5.39
N ASN A 407 2.17 -9.61 5.17
CA ASN A 407 2.46 -10.56 6.23
C ASN A 407 3.81 -10.26 6.88
N THR A 408 4.86 -10.08 6.08
CA THR A 408 6.21 -9.74 6.55
C THR A 408 6.21 -8.43 7.34
N LEU A 409 5.56 -7.39 6.81
CA LEU A 409 5.42 -6.11 7.50
C LEU A 409 4.78 -6.28 8.89
N ARG A 410 3.64 -6.98 8.98
CA ARG A 410 2.89 -7.14 10.24
C ARG A 410 3.62 -8.03 11.25
N THR A 411 4.22 -9.12 10.79
CA THR A 411 4.95 -10.03 11.68
C THR A 411 6.21 -9.39 12.26
N LEU A 412 6.95 -8.63 11.45
CA LEU A 412 8.10 -7.88 11.93
C LEU A 412 7.67 -6.74 12.86
N ALA A 413 6.61 -6.02 12.52
CA ALA A 413 6.09 -4.97 13.37
C ALA A 413 5.63 -5.49 14.74
N ALA A 414 4.97 -6.64 14.78
CA ALA A 414 4.59 -7.30 16.03
C ALA A 414 5.84 -7.71 16.84
N ARG A 415 6.87 -8.23 16.16
CA ARG A 415 8.14 -8.62 16.79
C ARG A 415 8.85 -7.44 17.46
N PHE A 416 8.77 -6.26 16.87
CA PHE A 416 9.39 -5.03 17.39
C PHE A 416 8.41 -4.15 18.19
N ASN A 417 7.25 -4.69 18.61
CA ASN A 417 6.21 -4.02 19.40
C ASN A 417 5.67 -2.72 18.75
N HIS A 418 5.68 -2.64 17.43
CA HIS A 418 4.96 -1.58 16.73
C HIS A 418 3.45 -1.76 16.89
N SER A 419 2.71 -0.65 17.04
CA SER A 419 1.25 -0.69 17.12
C SER A 419 0.64 -1.33 15.88
N ALA A 420 -0.14 -2.40 16.05
CA ALA A 420 -0.82 -3.10 14.96
C ALA A 420 -1.82 -2.20 14.19
N GLN A 421 -2.32 -1.12 14.82
CA GLN A 421 -3.33 -0.24 14.25
C GLN A 421 -2.88 0.52 13.00
N SER A 422 -1.57 0.74 12.82
CA SER A 422 -1.02 1.48 11.69
C SER A 422 -0.36 0.61 10.62
N LEU A 423 -0.54 -0.70 10.65
CA LEU A 423 0.20 -1.65 9.79
C LEU A 423 -0.64 -2.20 8.63
N THR A 424 -1.70 -1.51 8.25
CA THR A 424 -2.41 -1.80 7.01
C THR A 424 -1.73 -1.06 5.84
N MET A 425 -1.60 -1.73 4.70
CA MET A 425 -1.32 -1.06 3.42
C MET A 425 -2.65 -0.70 2.74
N ALA A 426 -2.61 0.25 1.81
CA ALA A 426 -3.72 0.51 0.91
C ALA A 426 -4.16 -0.78 0.20
N GLY A 427 -5.47 -0.94 -0.08
CA GLY A 427 -6.04 -2.18 -0.63
C GLY A 427 -5.45 -2.58 -1.99
N GLY A 428 -5.02 -1.60 -2.78
CA GLY A 428 -4.50 -1.80 -4.12
C GLY A 428 -5.59 -1.75 -5.20
N ALA A 429 -5.15 -1.76 -6.46
CA ALA A 429 -6.03 -1.66 -7.62
C ALA A 429 -6.68 -3.02 -7.98
N LEU A 430 -7.42 -3.59 -7.05
CA LEU A 430 -8.05 -4.91 -7.21
C LEU A 430 -9.49 -4.84 -7.73
N GLY A 431 -10.15 -3.69 -7.62
CA GLY A 431 -11.57 -3.49 -7.94
C GLY A 431 -11.89 -3.21 -9.41
#